data_73e67ce9fc9c5a1a6fe805526931f160
#
_entry.id   73e67ce9fc9c5a1a6fe805526931f160
#
_cell.length_a   1.000
_cell.length_b   1.000
_cell.length_c   1.000
_cell.angle_alpha   90.00
_cell.angle_beta   90.00
_cell.angle_gamma   90.00
#
_symmetry.space_group_name_H-M   'P 1'
#
loop_
_entity.id
_entity.type
_entity.pdbx_description
1 polymer ?
#
loop_
_entity_poly.entity_id
_entity_poly.type
_entity_poly.pdbx_seq_one_letter_code
_entity_poly.pdbx_strand_id
1 'polypeptide(L)'
;MCIRDSNLTAHSYGTVRPPKNKQLSERLGYLYDEISLLLNKYKPNMLAVEDTFYSKNFKSAMSLGQARGAIILASYSANISCIEFSPKKIKKSVVGNGNASKEQVQYMVKNILQLESLPTPLDSSDALAIGLCYLNQNHME
;
A
#
# COMPACT_ATOMS: atom_id res chain seq x y z
N MET A 1 -3.81 -1.39 5.27
CA MET A 1 -3.02 -1.78 6.46
C MET A 1 -3.18 -0.72 7.54
N CYS A 2 -3.29 -1.11 8.81
CA CYS A 2 -3.36 -0.21 9.95
C CYS A 2 -2.25 -0.58 10.95
N ILE A 3 -1.33 0.34 11.25
CA ILE A 3 -0.23 0.15 12.20
C ILE A 3 -0.35 1.23 13.29
N ARG A 4 -0.10 0.88 14.55
CA ARG A 4 -0.10 1.81 15.69
C ARG A 4 1.31 2.03 16.22
N ASP A 5 1.59 3.26 16.67
CA ASP A 5 2.93 3.84 16.91
C ASP A 5 3.78 3.23 18.02
N SER A 6 3.21 2.56 19.03
CA SER A 6 4.00 2.10 20.18
C SER A 6 4.51 0.66 20.07
N ASN A 7 3.81 -0.18 19.30
CA ASN A 7 4.25 -1.50 18.88
C ASN A 7 3.78 -1.67 17.43
N LEU A 8 4.71 -1.83 16.49
CA LEU A 8 4.42 -2.01 15.07
C LEU A 8 3.56 -3.26 14.87
N THR A 9 2.24 -3.08 14.83
CA THR A 9 1.27 -4.18 14.70
C THR A 9 0.44 -4.00 13.45
N ALA A 10 0.36 -5.03 12.62
CA ALA A 10 -0.55 -5.07 11.49
C ALA A 10 -1.95 -5.46 11.98
N HIS A 11 -2.90 -4.52 11.98
CA HIS A 11 -4.29 -4.79 12.35
C HIS A 11 -5.02 -5.67 11.34
N SER A 12 -4.81 -5.39 10.06
CA SER A 12 -5.35 -6.18 8.96
C SER A 12 -4.60 -5.88 7.68
N TYR A 13 -4.56 -6.84 6.79
CA TYR A 13 -4.02 -6.71 5.44
C TYR A 13 -4.76 -7.65 4.49
N GLY A 14 -4.71 -7.36 3.20
CA GLY A 14 -5.38 -8.12 2.17
C GLY A 14 -5.33 -7.42 0.83
N THR A 15 -6.13 -7.86 -0.11
CA THR A 15 -6.21 -7.31 -1.47
C THR A 15 -7.65 -6.94 -1.84
N VAL A 16 -7.81 -5.82 -2.51
CA VAL A 16 -9.05 -5.41 -3.16
C VAL A 16 -8.96 -5.81 -4.64
N ARG A 17 -9.91 -6.61 -5.11
CA ARG A 17 -9.90 -7.15 -6.48
C ARG A 17 -11.16 -6.76 -7.23
N PRO A 18 -11.09 -5.72 -8.08
CA PRO A 18 -12.22 -5.36 -8.93
C PRO A 18 -12.60 -6.50 -9.87
N PRO A 19 -13.90 -6.69 -10.18
CA PRO A 19 -14.36 -7.70 -11.12
C PRO A 19 -13.70 -7.54 -12.51
N LYS A 20 -13.14 -8.62 -13.04
CA LYS A 20 -12.40 -8.58 -14.32
C LYS A 20 -13.28 -8.35 -15.55
N ASN A 21 -14.54 -8.75 -15.48
CA ASN A 21 -15.53 -8.69 -16.56
C ASN A 21 -16.28 -7.35 -16.64
N LYS A 22 -15.88 -6.36 -15.86
CA LYS A 22 -16.50 -5.05 -15.81
C LYS A 22 -15.72 -4.02 -16.62
N GLN A 23 -16.41 -2.94 -17.05
CA GLN A 23 -15.78 -1.80 -17.71
C GLN A 23 -14.82 -1.07 -16.78
N LEU A 24 -13.90 -0.30 -17.35
CA LEU A 24 -12.90 0.44 -16.59
C LEU A 24 -13.51 1.35 -15.52
N SER A 25 -14.54 2.10 -15.89
CA SER A 25 -15.25 3.00 -14.95
C SER A 25 -15.85 2.26 -13.76
N GLU A 26 -16.49 1.11 -13.99
CA GLU A 26 -17.08 0.29 -12.93
C GLU A 26 -15.98 -0.30 -12.01
N ARG A 27 -14.84 -0.68 -12.58
CA ARG A 27 -13.70 -1.22 -11.83
C ARG A 27 -13.03 -0.14 -10.97
N LEU A 28 -12.90 1.08 -11.49
CA LEU A 28 -12.38 2.22 -10.73
C LEU A 28 -13.34 2.65 -9.63
N GLY A 29 -14.65 2.69 -9.92
CA GLY A 29 -15.69 2.94 -8.93
C GLY A 29 -15.65 1.90 -7.80
N TYR A 30 -15.53 0.61 -8.13
CA TYR A 30 -15.39 -0.46 -7.14
C TYR A 30 -14.16 -0.23 -6.23
N LEU A 31 -13.00 0.13 -6.80
CA LEU A 31 -11.81 0.45 -6.00
C LEU A 31 -12.03 1.64 -5.08
N TYR A 32 -12.63 2.70 -5.58
CA TYR A 32 -12.97 3.88 -4.81
C TYR A 32 -13.88 3.55 -3.63
N ASP A 33 -14.94 2.79 -3.87
CA ASP A 33 -15.93 2.42 -2.85
C ASP A 33 -15.31 1.53 -1.76
N GLU A 34 -14.57 0.50 -2.14
CA GLU A 34 -13.90 -0.41 -1.19
C GLU A 34 -12.85 0.33 -0.33
N ILE A 35 -12.04 1.20 -0.95
CA ILE A 35 -11.09 2.00 -0.19
C ILE A 35 -11.81 2.98 0.73
N SER A 36 -12.88 3.63 0.26
CA SER A 36 -13.69 4.54 1.09
C SER A 36 -14.29 3.82 2.31
N LEU A 37 -14.78 2.59 2.13
CA LEU A 37 -15.27 1.76 3.24
C LEU A 37 -14.14 1.46 4.25
N LEU A 38 -12.95 1.09 3.78
CA LEU A 38 -11.80 0.84 4.64
C LEU A 38 -11.35 2.10 5.40
N LEU A 39 -11.28 3.25 4.72
CA LEU A 39 -10.91 4.53 5.33
C LEU A 39 -11.93 4.94 6.41
N ASN A 40 -13.22 4.79 6.14
CA ASN A 40 -14.28 5.07 7.11
C ASN A 40 -14.27 4.11 8.32
N LYS A 41 -13.96 2.84 8.08
CA LYS A 41 -13.89 1.81 9.13
C LYS A 41 -12.71 2.01 10.07
N TYR A 42 -11.52 2.23 9.50
CA TYR A 42 -10.28 2.28 10.28
C TYR A 42 -9.85 3.69 10.68
N LYS A 43 -10.36 4.73 10.00
CA LYS A 43 -10.07 6.15 10.22
C LYS A 43 -8.57 6.40 10.43
N PRO A 44 -7.71 6.03 9.47
CA PRO A 44 -6.27 6.20 9.61
C PRO A 44 -5.90 7.70 9.58
N ASN A 45 -4.78 8.04 10.20
CA ASN A 45 -4.25 9.41 10.16
C ASN A 45 -3.61 9.74 8.81
N MET A 46 -3.11 8.71 8.10
CA MET A 46 -2.39 8.87 6.85
C MET A 46 -2.65 7.68 5.92
N LEU A 47 -2.81 7.96 4.63
CA LEU A 47 -2.76 6.97 3.57
C LEU A 47 -1.39 7.03 2.90
N ALA A 48 -0.66 5.93 2.88
CA ALA A 48 0.60 5.81 2.15
C ALA A 48 0.41 4.95 0.91
N VAL A 49 0.88 5.42 -0.25
CA VAL A 49 0.79 4.71 -1.53
C VAL A 49 2.15 4.60 -2.21
N GLU A 50 2.31 3.57 -3.05
CA GLU A 50 3.51 3.43 -3.87
C GLU A 50 3.40 4.31 -5.11
N ASP A 51 4.50 5.01 -5.42
CA ASP A 51 4.67 5.75 -6.65
C ASP A 51 5.12 4.81 -7.77
N THR A 52 4.18 4.41 -8.61
CA THR A 52 4.35 3.35 -9.63
C THR A 52 4.66 3.90 -11.03
N PHE A 53 5.59 4.87 -11.14
CA PHE A 53 5.92 5.48 -12.45
C PHE A 53 6.64 4.55 -13.44
N TYR A 54 7.13 3.39 -13.02
CA TYR A 54 7.94 2.52 -13.86
C TYR A 54 7.26 1.18 -14.18
N SER A 55 6.39 1.19 -15.18
CA SER A 55 6.05 -0.03 -15.91
C SER A 55 6.68 0.01 -17.30
N LYS A 56 7.36 -1.09 -17.70
CA LYS A 56 7.89 -1.26 -19.07
C LYS A 56 6.78 -1.29 -20.13
N ASN A 57 5.53 -1.48 -19.72
CA ASN A 57 4.35 -1.52 -20.57
C ASN A 57 3.47 -0.30 -20.28
N PHE A 58 3.32 0.58 -21.27
CA PHE A 58 2.51 1.80 -21.19
C PHE A 58 1.07 1.54 -20.75
N LYS A 59 0.43 0.49 -21.29
CA LYS A 59 -0.96 0.13 -20.94
C LYS A 59 -1.09 -0.27 -19.47
N SER A 60 -0.13 -1.01 -18.94
CA SER A 60 -0.09 -1.38 -17.52
C SER A 60 0.17 -0.16 -16.62
N ALA A 61 1.10 0.72 -17.02
CA ALA A 61 1.37 1.96 -16.30
C ALA A 61 0.12 2.85 -16.23
N MET A 62 -0.59 3.00 -17.34
CA MET A 62 -1.83 3.79 -17.38
C MET A 62 -2.90 3.20 -16.46
N SER A 63 -3.13 1.89 -16.50
CA SER A 63 -4.12 1.23 -15.64
C SER A 63 -3.79 1.36 -14.15
N LEU A 64 -2.52 1.24 -13.78
CA LEU A 64 -2.05 1.44 -12.40
C LEU A 64 -2.22 2.88 -11.96
N GLY A 65 -1.90 3.85 -12.83
CA GLY A 65 -2.10 5.28 -12.56
C GLY A 65 -3.57 5.64 -12.34
N GLN A 66 -4.48 5.08 -13.13
CA GLN A 66 -5.92 5.27 -12.97
C GLN A 66 -6.43 4.68 -11.64
N ALA A 67 -6.02 3.45 -11.29
CA ALA A 67 -6.37 2.83 -10.02
C ALA A 67 -5.84 3.65 -8.83
N ARG A 68 -4.57 4.10 -8.92
CA ARG A 68 -3.97 4.99 -7.92
C ARG A 68 -4.73 6.29 -7.75
N GLY A 69 -5.16 6.92 -8.85
CA GLY A 69 -5.98 8.13 -8.83
C GLY A 69 -7.29 7.94 -8.07
N ALA A 70 -7.97 6.80 -8.27
CA ALA A 70 -9.20 6.46 -7.53
C ALA A 70 -8.94 6.32 -6.02
N ILE A 71 -7.82 5.72 -5.62
CA ILE A 71 -7.41 5.55 -4.22
C ILE A 71 -7.10 6.91 -3.57
N ILE A 72 -6.34 7.77 -4.26
CA ILE A 72 -6.01 9.11 -3.77
C ILE A 72 -7.28 9.97 -3.63
N LEU A 73 -8.21 9.86 -4.58
CA LEU A 73 -9.49 10.58 -4.51
C LEU A 73 -10.34 10.11 -3.33
N ALA A 74 -10.37 8.81 -3.03
CA ALA A 74 -11.05 8.27 -1.85
C ALA A 74 -10.46 8.83 -0.55
N SER A 75 -9.13 8.96 -0.47
CA SER A 75 -8.44 9.59 0.66
C SER A 75 -8.84 11.05 0.84
N TYR A 76 -8.82 11.83 -0.25
CA TYR A 76 -9.26 13.22 -0.24
C TYR A 76 -10.70 13.36 0.25
N SER A 77 -11.62 12.53 -0.28
CA SER A 77 -13.05 12.56 0.10
C SER A 77 -13.27 12.18 1.58
N ALA A 78 -12.38 11.40 2.16
CA ALA A 78 -12.39 11.04 3.58
C ALA A 78 -11.66 12.05 4.48
N ASN A 79 -11.11 13.15 3.94
CA ASN A 79 -10.26 14.12 4.64
C ASN A 79 -9.01 13.48 5.28
N ILE A 80 -8.44 12.46 4.63
CA ILE A 80 -7.22 11.78 5.08
C ILE A 80 -6.09 12.18 4.16
N SER A 81 -4.98 12.65 4.72
CA SER A 81 -3.77 13.00 3.96
C SER A 81 -3.16 11.78 3.27
N CYS A 82 -2.61 11.99 2.08
CA CYS A 82 -1.95 10.94 1.30
C CYS A 82 -0.47 11.29 1.11
N ILE A 83 0.39 10.30 1.30
CA ILE A 83 1.84 10.39 1.04
C ILE A 83 2.28 9.30 0.06
N GLU A 84 3.28 9.60 -0.76
CA GLU A 84 3.77 8.72 -1.81
C GLU A 84 5.22 8.34 -1.60
N PHE A 85 5.56 7.08 -1.88
CA PHE A 85 6.91 6.57 -1.78
C PHE A 85 7.33 5.82 -3.04
N SER A 86 8.55 6.06 -3.51
CA SER A 86 9.11 5.27 -4.60
C SER A 86 9.41 3.84 -4.16
N PRO A 87 9.32 2.86 -5.07
CA PRO A 87 9.64 1.44 -4.76
C PRO A 87 11.04 1.27 -4.14
N LYS A 88 12.01 2.01 -4.64
CA LYS A 88 13.39 1.98 -4.14
C LYS A 88 13.49 2.48 -2.69
N LYS A 89 12.74 3.54 -2.35
CA LYS A 89 12.70 4.09 -0.99
C LYS A 89 12.04 3.11 -0.02
N ILE A 90 10.93 2.47 -0.42
CA ILE A 90 10.23 1.46 0.37
C ILE A 90 11.19 0.29 0.68
N LYS A 91 11.83 -0.27 -0.33
CA LYS A 91 12.78 -1.37 -0.16
C LYS A 91 13.96 -0.99 0.75
N LYS A 92 14.53 0.19 0.55
CA LYS A 92 15.64 0.68 1.38
C LYS A 92 15.21 0.85 2.84
N SER A 93 13.99 1.34 3.11
CA SER A 93 13.48 1.53 4.45
C SER A 93 13.24 0.21 5.20
N VAL A 94 12.79 -0.84 4.51
CA VAL A 94 12.40 -2.11 5.14
C VAL A 94 13.57 -3.09 5.21
N VAL A 95 14.41 -3.15 4.17
CA VAL A 95 15.50 -4.15 4.04
C VAL A 95 16.89 -3.51 4.20
N GLY A 96 16.98 -2.18 4.12
CA GLY A 96 18.28 -1.47 4.06
C GLY A 96 18.87 -1.41 2.63
N ASN A 97 18.29 -2.10 1.66
CA ASN A 97 18.77 -2.17 0.27
C ASN A 97 17.63 -1.87 -0.72
N GLY A 98 17.76 -0.80 -1.51
CA GLY A 98 16.76 -0.41 -2.51
C GLY A 98 16.62 -1.38 -3.69
N ASN A 99 17.52 -2.32 -3.86
CA ASN A 99 17.50 -3.36 -4.89
C ASN A 99 17.03 -4.73 -4.36
N ALA A 100 16.51 -4.79 -3.13
CA ALA A 100 16.01 -6.01 -2.53
C ALA A 100 14.94 -6.70 -3.40
N SER A 101 14.92 -8.03 -3.39
CA SER A 101 13.86 -8.80 -4.04
C SER A 101 12.53 -8.68 -3.29
N LYS A 102 11.42 -9.06 -3.93
CA LYS A 102 10.11 -9.07 -3.28
C LYS A 102 10.07 -10.07 -2.10
N GLU A 103 10.73 -11.19 -2.24
CA GLU A 103 10.83 -12.23 -1.21
C GLU A 103 11.61 -11.73 0.02
N GLN A 104 12.68 -10.97 -0.20
CA GLN A 104 13.43 -10.33 0.89
C GLN A 104 12.58 -9.30 1.64
N VAL A 105 11.81 -8.49 0.91
CA VAL A 105 10.86 -7.54 1.52
C VAL A 105 9.80 -8.29 2.32
N GLN A 106 9.18 -9.33 1.75
CA GLN A 106 8.16 -10.15 2.41
C GLN A 106 8.68 -10.78 3.72
N TYR A 107 9.89 -11.31 3.68
CA TYR A 107 10.55 -11.90 4.86
C TYR A 107 10.79 -10.86 5.96
N MET A 108 11.31 -9.70 5.59
CA MET A 108 11.56 -8.60 6.55
C MET A 108 10.26 -8.05 7.15
N VAL A 109 9.22 -7.87 6.32
CA VAL A 109 7.89 -7.44 6.78
C VAL A 109 7.33 -8.41 7.83
N LYS A 110 7.43 -9.73 7.55
CA LYS A 110 7.02 -10.75 8.53
C LYS A 110 7.73 -10.58 9.87
N ASN A 111 9.05 -10.42 9.83
CA ASN A 111 9.87 -10.33 11.05
C ASN A 111 9.62 -9.04 11.82
N ILE A 112 9.56 -7.89 11.14
CA ILE A 112 9.34 -6.57 11.78
C ILE A 112 7.96 -6.54 12.45
N LEU A 113 6.93 -7.06 11.78
CA LEU A 113 5.54 -7.06 12.28
C LEU A 113 5.21 -8.31 13.11
N GLN A 114 6.18 -9.20 13.33
CA GLN A 114 6.02 -10.45 14.09
C GLN A 114 4.81 -11.28 13.64
N LEU A 115 4.61 -11.38 12.31
CA LEU A 115 3.52 -12.15 11.75
C LEU A 115 3.78 -13.66 11.90
N GLU A 116 2.76 -14.44 12.17
CA GLU A 116 2.86 -15.91 12.30
C GLU A 116 3.31 -16.58 11.00
N SER A 117 2.84 -16.05 9.85
CA SER A 117 3.17 -16.55 8.51
C SER A 117 3.58 -15.43 7.58
N LEU A 118 4.15 -15.78 6.41
CA LEU A 118 4.45 -14.80 5.36
C LEU A 118 3.14 -14.16 4.86
N PRO A 119 3.07 -12.81 4.74
CA PRO A 119 1.88 -12.15 4.22
C PRO A 119 1.66 -12.51 2.75
N THR A 120 0.51 -13.11 2.45
CA THR A 120 0.12 -13.54 1.10
C THR A 120 -1.22 -12.93 0.70
N PRO A 121 -1.42 -12.63 -0.60
CA PRO A 121 -0.43 -12.65 -1.69
C PRO A 121 0.67 -11.60 -1.52
N LEU A 122 1.69 -11.59 -2.40
CA LEU A 122 2.82 -10.64 -2.36
C LEU A 122 2.38 -9.17 -2.29
N ASP A 123 1.29 -8.81 -2.97
CA ASP A 123 0.73 -7.45 -2.93
C ASP A 123 0.36 -7.00 -1.50
N SER A 124 -0.02 -7.94 -0.63
CA SER A 124 -0.26 -7.65 0.80
C SER A 124 1.02 -7.28 1.53
N SER A 125 2.13 -7.94 1.18
CA SER A 125 3.45 -7.62 1.70
C SER A 125 3.93 -6.24 1.22
N ASP A 126 3.72 -5.92 -0.06
CA ASP A 126 4.07 -4.61 -0.60
C ASP A 126 3.30 -3.50 0.15
N ALA A 127 2.01 -3.67 0.41
CA ALA A 127 1.21 -2.73 1.18
C ALA A 127 1.71 -2.56 2.64
N LEU A 128 2.10 -3.65 3.30
CA LEU A 128 2.69 -3.60 4.64
C LEU A 128 4.03 -2.86 4.64
N ALA A 129 4.87 -3.10 3.63
CA ALA A 129 6.16 -2.43 3.46
C ALA A 129 6.03 -0.91 3.28
N ILE A 130 5.03 -0.46 2.52
CA ILE A 130 4.73 0.98 2.35
C ILE A 130 4.41 1.63 3.69
N GLY A 131 3.57 0.99 4.50
CA GLY A 131 3.23 1.51 5.83
C GLY A 131 4.42 1.54 6.79
N LEU A 132 5.27 0.51 6.77
CA LEU A 132 6.53 0.52 7.53
C LEU A 132 7.47 1.64 7.07
N CYS A 133 7.54 1.89 5.76
CA CYS A 133 8.33 2.99 5.22
C CYS A 133 7.86 4.35 5.77
N TYR A 134 6.56 4.57 5.87
CA TYR A 134 5.99 5.79 6.46
C TYR A 134 6.37 5.93 7.94
N LEU A 135 6.20 4.87 8.73
CA LEU A 135 6.47 4.92 10.17
C LEU A 135 7.96 5.12 10.48
N ASN A 136 8.84 4.46 9.74
CA ASN A 136 10.29 4.62 9.90
C ASN A 136 10.77 6.05 9.63
N GLN A 137 10.06 6.83 8.80
CA GLN A 137 10.41 8.24 8.58
C GLN A 137 10.08 9.13 9.77
N ASN A 138 8.95 8.88 10.43
CA ASN A 138 8.49 9.70 11.55
C ASN A 138 9.24 9.41 12.86
N HIS A 139 10.01 8.32 12.92
CA HIS A 139 10.88 8.01 14.06
C HIS A 139 12.31 8.56 13.92
N MET A 140 12.64 9.21 12.80
CA MET A 140 13.97 9.78 12.54
C MET A 140 14.00 11.33 12.65
N GLU A 141 12.88 11.95 13.04
CA GLU A 141 12.77 13.33 13.46
C GLU A 141 12.58 13.43 14.99
#